data_73f6dfd51f309741a1bcc7b1406c6a37
#
_entry.id   73f6dfd51f309741a1bcc7b1406c6a37
#
_cell.length_a   1.000
_cell.length_b   1.000
_cell.length_c   1.000
_cell.angle_alpha   90.00
_cell.angle_beta   90.00
_cell.angle_gamma   90.00
#
_symmetry.space_group_name_H-M   'P 1'
#
loop_
_entity.id
_entity.type
_entity.pdbx_description
1 polymer ?
#
loop_
_entity_poly.entity_id
_entity_poly.type
_entity_poly.pdbx_seq_one_letter_code
_entity_poly.pdbx_strand_id
1 'polypeptide(L)'
;MRALIERLFRRYKLAFSLAVCLCLGFPAHADNAVVSPNIALPETSSISANTDTITNTASAKDISSHTPVTESMANKNLITDNVSLASAMPSDFNKTSNEPSLYALLDAEFSENRDDTERALVIYKQQSFKQDATAVFERALSLSLRNDRVEESLQFAKAWQDENPDHVPAWFYVAHLALRAHDYELAGETLNRILSYDPRADLSEILIGIYPNSDEDKRELLSALQPIDSEQNASLSVLKAGLLYQFNEPKIAIVHINRALERQPDYVPFITLKADILRKIETPKAVIKYLNQARLRNADSKNLYLYEIRYLLDLKQNEKAWQLLLDAHQRFADDAEITLLAALVSLDIEKYTSADQLLNTLAKNPAYLDQSYYYLGISAERQQNFEQAKYYLNAVMQEDLVLEARRKVVALDLLNDDVDAAIATLEKLRKDFSVFAPDSFVLQADILWQQHESAAALRLLTKAARQYPDNEMLLFARAQLLDDKEDYIVKRTLLNHLQALDPSNPAYQLSYAQLLLANERGSEQGLALATAIIQIRYDDPRYDNELHLQALNVLASNALANEKYQQVIDYLQTPYDVLPTLRSGTLLLRAYQGLGDNEKVDALLADLQQRFSFGQHNINDRIQLY
;
A
#
# COMPACT_ATOMS: atom_id res chain seq x y z
N MET A 1 5.20 -3.35 16.79
CA MET A 1 4.75 -2.02 17.22
C MET A 1 5.27 -0.90 16.33
N ARG A 2 6.59 -0.72 16.14
CA ARG A 2 7.15 0.26 15.18
C ARG A 2 6.53 0.17 13.79
N ALA A 3 6.41 -1.04 13.22
CA ALA A 3 5.80 -1.28 11.92
C ALA A 3 4.30 -0.90 11.85
N LEU A 4 3.56 -0.96 12.96
CA LEU A 4 2.16 -0.58 13.02
C LEU A 4 2.00 0.95 13.18
N ILE A 5 2.83 1.56 14.01
CA ILE A 5 2.94 3.02 14.10
C ILE A 5 3.31 3.57 12.71
N GLU A 6 4.27 2.94 12.02
CA GLU A 6 4.61 3.27 10.64
C GLU A 6 3.47 2.99 9.65
N ARG A 7 2.66 1.91 9.82
CA ARG A 7 1.48 1.64 8.98
C ARG A 7 0.36 2.64 9.22
N LEU A 8 0.09 3.00 10.46
CA LEU A 8 -0.87 4.06 10.79
C LEU A 8 -0.39 5.39 10.19
N PHE A 9 0.87 5.74 10.37
CA PHE A 9 1.44 6.93 9.74
C PHE A 9 1.58 6.81 8.21
N ARG A 10 1.70 5.62 7.62
CA ARG A 10 1.62 5.43 6.15
C ARG A 10 0.22 5.68 5.61
N ARG A 11 -0.85 5.30 6.34
CA ARG A 11 -2.22 5.71 5.99
C ARG A 11 -2.37 7.22 6.02
N TYR A 12 -1.78 7.89 7.01
CA TYR A 12 -1.71 9.35 7.05
C TYR A 12 -0.73 9.94 6.03
N LYS A 13 0.35 9.24 5.68
CA LYS A 13 1.25 9.64 4.59
C LYS A 13 0.57 9.55 3.23
N LEU A 14 -0.27 8.54 3.02
CA LEU A 14 -1.14 8.40 1.85
C LEU A 14 -2.26 9.45 1.86
N ALA A 15 -2.93 9.68 2.97
CA ALA A 15 -3.95 10.73 3.10
C ALA A 15 -3.34 12.14 3.06
N PHE A 16 -2.13 12.30 3.56
CA PHE A 16 -1.41 13.57 3.60
C PHE A 16 -0.68 13.86 2.28
N SER A 17 -0.06 12.85 1.67
CA SER A 17 0.40 12.86 0.29
C SER A 17 -0.81 13.05 -0.64
N LEU A 18 -1.99 12.44 -0.34
CA LEU A 18 -3.24 12.68 -1.05
C LEU A 18 -3.76 14.11 -0.85
N ALA A 19 -3.64 14.71 0.31
CA ALA A 19 -4.08 16.09 0.54
C ALA A 19 -3.14 17.11 -0.12
N VAL A 20 -1.83 16.89 -0.08
CA VAL A 20 -0.85 17.66 -0.88
C VAL A 20 -0.95 17.26 -2.35
N CYS A 21 -1.20 15.98 -2.68
CA CYS A 21 -1.49 15.51 -4.03
C CYS A 21 -2.87 15.94 -4.53
N LEU A 22 -3.91 16.03 -3.68
CA LEU A 22 -5.23 16.58 -4.06
C LEU A 22 -5.15 18.10 -4.25
N CYS A 23 -4.30 18.81 -3.51
CA CYS A 23 -4.05 20.23 -3.74
C CYS A 23 -3.03 20.51 -4.86
N LEU A 24 -2.18 19.52 -5.22
CA LEU A 24 -1.13 19.62 -6.23
C LEU A 24 -1.21 18.52 -7.30
N GLY A 25 -2.22 17.63 -7.23
CA GLY A 25 -2.37 16.52 -8.17
C GLY A 25 -1.34 15.39 -8.05
N PHE A 26 -0.73 15.18 -6.89
CA PHE A 26 0.20 14.05 -6.69
C PHE A 26 -0.53 12.71 -6.74
N PRO A 27 -0.18 11.78 -7.65
CA PRO A 27 -0.75 10.44 -7.64
C PRO A 27 -0.27 9.69 -6.40
N ALA A 28 -1.21 9.21 -5.61
CA ALA A 28 -0.91 8.25 -4.56
C ALA A 28 -0.61 6.89 -5.21
N HIS A 29 0.58 6.34 -4.99
CA HIS A 29 0.82 4.93 -5.26
C HIS A 29 -0.09 4.10 -4.34
N ALA A 30 -1.21 3.65 -4.89
CA ALA A 30 -2.02 2.59 -4.32
C ALA A 30 -2.00 1.44 -5.33
N ASP A 31 -1.41 0.32 -4.93
CA ASP A 31 -1.63 -0.94 -5.61
C ASP A 31 -3.13 -1.26 -5.61
N ASN A 32 -3.66 -1.44 -6.83
CA ASN A 32 -4.90 -2.07 -7.20
C ASN A 32 -6.17 -1.80 -6.36
N ALA A 33 -6.89 -0.71 -6.70
CA ALA A 33 -8.36 -0.73 -6.70
C ALA A 33 -8.88 0.32 -7.69
N VAL A 34 -9.52 -0.13 -8.73
CA VAL A 34 -10.25 0.67 -9.72
C VAL A 34 -11.42 1.35 -9.01
N VAL A 35 -11.32 2.66 -8.80
CA VAL A 35 -12.48 3.51 -8.46
C VAL A 35 -12.37 4.76 -9.33
N SER A 36 -13.28 4.85 -10.28
CA SER A 36 -13.48 6.04 -11.12
C SER A 36 -13.94 7.21 -10.24
N PRO A 37 -13.34 8.40 -10.35
CA PRO A 37 -13.86 9.57 -9.67
C PRO A 37 -15.05 10.16 -10.46
N ASN A 38 -16.23 10.15 -9.84
CA ASN A 38 -17.36 10.97 -10.24
C ASN A 38 -17.03 12.44 -9.95
N ILE A 39 -16.80 13.22 -10.97
CA ILE A 39 -16.74 14.68 -10.89
C ILE A 39 -18.19 15.18 -10.88
N ALA A 40 -18.69 15.57 -9.71
CA ALA A 40 -19.95 16.26 -9.57
C ALA A 40 -19.73 17.77 -9.79
N LEU A 41 -20.39 18.31 -10.80
CA LEU A 41 -20.53 19.76 -11.02
C LEU A 41 -21.49 20.35 -9.96
N PRO A 42 -21.33 21.61 -9.53
CA PRO A 42 -22.21 22.20 -8.52
C PRO A 42 -23.60 22.41 -9.10
N GLU A 43 -24.59 21.78 -8.45
CA GLU A 43 -26.01 22.05 -8.70
C GLU A 43 -26.42 23.41 -8.15
N THR A 44 -27.06 24.20 -9.00
CA THR A 44 -27.75 25.42 -8.64
C THR A 44 -28.97 25.13 -7.78
N SER A 45 -29.07 25.86 -6.69
CA SER A 45 -30.19 25.87 -5.73
C SER A 45 -31.54 26.17 -6.36
N SER A 46 -32.55 25.34 -6.07
CA SER A 46 -33.96 25.77 -5.98
C SER A 46 -34.79 24.88 -5.08
N ILE A 47 -35.10 25.44 -3.92
CA ILE A 47 -36.38 25.56 -3.17
C ILE A 47 -37.33 24.35 -3.18
N SER A 48 -37.49 23.88 -1.96
CA SER A 48 -38.52 23.09 -1.29
C SER A 48 -39.93 22.95 -1.85
N ALA A 49 -40.47 21.74 -1.74
CA ALA A 49 -41.82 21.52 -1.16
C ALA A 49 -41.98 20.08 -0.63
N ASN A 50 -42.46 20.03 0.61
CA ASN A 50 -42.93 18.83 1.32
C ASN A 50 -44.09 18.14 0.59
N THR A 51 -44.22 16.83 0.73
CA THR A 51 -45.40 16.18 1.38
C THR A 51 -45.26 14.65 1.46
N ASP A 52 -45.41 14.21 2.66
CA ASP A 52 -45.93 13.00 3.31
C ASP A 52 -46.32 11.73 2.52
N THR A 53 -45.80 10.65 3.09
CA THR A 53 -46.40 9.35 3.47
C THR A 53 -47.35 8.61 2.51
N ILE A 54 -47.12 7.33 2.27
CA ILE A 54 -47.89 6.19 2.81
C ILE A 54 -47.30 4.85 2.29
N THR A 55 -47.15 3.93 3.22
CA THR A 55 -46.92 2.50 3.18
C THR A 55 -47.84 1.71 2.22
N ASN A 56 -47.36 0.65 1.58
CA ASN A 56 -47.84 -0.71 1.88
C ASN A 56 -47.12 -1.83 1.10
N THR A 57 -46.95 -2.89 1.83
CA THR A 57 -46.56 -4.27 1.63
C THR A 57 -47.34 -5.04 0.55
N ALA A 58 -46.66 -6.01 -0.09
CA ALA A 58 -46.95 -7.45 -0.21
C ALA A 58 -46.38 -8.05 -1.50
N SER A 59 -45.45 -8.94 -1.37
CA SER A 59 -45.47 -10.41 -1.34
C SER A 59 -45.84 -11.14 -2.65
N ALA A 60 -44.80 -11.82 -3.16
CA ALA A 60 -44.68 -13.20 -3.66
C ALA A 60 -45.53 -13.73 -4.81
N LYS A 61 -44.90 -14.32 -5.76
CA LYS A 61 -44.79 -15.75 -6.15
C LYS A 61 -44.70 -16.00 -7.66
N ASP A 62 -43.64 -16.66 -8.01
CA ASP A 62 -43.47 -17.84 -8.90
C ASP A 62 -44.31 -17.97 -10.18
N ILE A 63 -43.64 -18.31 -11.28
CA ILE A 63 -43.63 -19.58 -11.98
C ILE A 63 -43.12 -19.45 -13.43
N SER A 64 -41.98 -20.06 -13.65
CA SER A 64 -41.49 -20.98 -14.69
C SER A 64 -41.80 -20.84 -16.18
N SER A 65 -40.68 -20.91 -16.90
CA SER A 65 -40.40 -21.83 -18.05
C SER A 65 -41.12 -21.64 -19.39
N HIS A 66 -40.38 -21.41 -20.43
CA HIS A 66 -40.02 -22.30 -21.54
C HIS A 66 -39.42 -21.56 -22.72
N THR A 67 -38.25 -21.97 -23.12
CA THR A 67 -37.66 -21.87 -24.44
C THR A 67 -38.21 -22.98 -25.34
N PRO A 68 -37.84 -23.14 -26.61
CA PRO A 68 -37.43 -22.22 -27.70
C PRO A 68 -38.27 -22.48 -28.99
N VAL A 69 -37.98 -21.87 -30.09
CA VAL A 69 -37.84 -22.50 -31.43
C VAL A 69 -37.53 -21.44 -32.52
N THR A 70 -36.60 -21.74 -33.29
CA THR A 70 -35.95 -21.34 -34.50
C THR A 70 -36.82 -21.03 -35.73
N GLU A 71 -36.11 -20.39 -36.69
CA GLU A 71 -36.23 -20.38 -38.14
C GLU A 71 -37.12 -19.30 -38.76
N SER A 72 -36.59 -18.48 -39.58
CA SER A 72 -35.93 -18.60 -40.89
C SER A 72 -36.74 -17.90 -41.98
N MET A 73 -36.02 -17.13 -42.75
CA MET A 73 -36.23 -16.79 -44.19
C MET A 73 -37.23 -15.71 -44.64
N ALA A 74 -36.61 -14.68 -45.12
CA ALA A 74 -36.59 -14.28 -46.53
C ALA A 74 -37.77 -13.50 -47.13
N ASN A 75 -37.40 -12.36 -47.57
CA ASN A 75 -37.69 -11.81 -48.93
C ASN A 75 -38.94 -10.99 -49.24
N LYS A 76 -38.59 -9.90 -49.78
CA LYS A 76 -39.16 -9.19 -50.92
C LYS A 76 -40.15 -8.05 -50.72
N ASN A 77 -39.61 -6.90 -51.01
CA ASN A 77 -40.06 -5.93 -52.05
C ASN A 77 -41.48 -5.34 -52.07
N LEU A 78 -41.44 -4.05 -52.31
CA LEU A 78 -42.43 -3.18 -52.88
C LEU A 78 -43.54 -2.68 -51.94
N ILE A 79 -43.70 -1.43 -51.73
CA ILE A 79 -44.26 -0.46 -52.76
C ILE A 79 -43.97 0.95 -52.24
N THR A 80 -43.50 1.75 -53.14
CA THR A 80 -43.55 3.20 -53.16
C THR A 80 -44.99 3.66 -53.06
N ASP A 81 -45.28 4.56 -52.12
CA ASP A 81 -46.32 5.53 -52.30
C ASP A 81 -45.88 6.90 -51.84
N ASN A 82 -45.60 7.73 -52.82
CA ASN A 82 -45.50 9.16 -52.73
C ASN A 82 -46.81 9.74 -52.18
N VAL A 83 -46.81 10.25 -50.96
CA VAL A 83 -47.75 11.25 -50.54
C VAL A 83 -47.00 12.56 -50.34
N SER A 84 -47.08 13.38 -51.37
CA SER A 84 -46.74 14.79 -51.39
C SER A 84 -47.59 15.51 -50.34
N LEU A 85 -46.98 15.89 -49.20
CA LEU A 85 -47.46 16.94 -48.31
C LEU A 85 -46.50 18.12 -48.38
N ALA A 86 -46.45 18.66 -49.63
CA ALA A 86 -45.87 19.97 -49.86
C ALA A 86 -47.04 20.94 -49.95
N SER A 87 -47.44 21.55 -48.86
CA SER A 87 -47.99 22.88 -48.79
C SER A 87 -48.27 23.33 -47.37
N ALA A 88 -47.66 24.44 -47.04
CA ALA A 88 -47.79 25.26 -45.84
C ALA A 88 -46.68 25.12 -44.78
N MET A 89 -45.46 25.45 -45.19
CA MET A 89 -44.49 26.05 -44.26
C MET A 89 -44.24 27.50 -44.68
N PRO A 90 -44.21 28.46 -43.72
CA PRO A 90 -43.89 29.86 -44.05
C PRO A 90 -42.44 29.94 -44.55
N SER A 91 -42.26 30.76 -45.62
CA SER A 91 -41.01 30.93 -46.35
C SER A 91 -39.86 31.68 -45.58
N ASP A 92 -39.93 31.75 -44.28
CA ASP A 92 -38.92 32.45 -43.42
C ASP A 92 -37.92 31.54 -42.70
N PHE A 93 -37.92 30.21 -42.91
CA PHE A 93 -37.01 29.30 -42.30
C PHE A 93 -35.68 29.06 -43.05
N ASN A 94 -35.38 29.81 -44.09
CA ASN A 94 -34.13 29.71 -44.86
C ASN A 94 -33.10 30.80 -44.54
N LYS A 95 -33.18 31.43 -43.36
CA LYS A 95 -31.99 31.98 -42.73
C LYS A 95 -31.27 30.81 -42.06
N THR A 96 -30.12 30.41 -42.58
CA THR A 96 -29.15 29.60 -41.84
C THR A 96 -28.88 30.33 -40.53
N SER A 97 -29.58 29.96 -39.47
CA SER A 97 -29.38 30.50 -38.14
C SER A 97 -27.93 30.21 -37.81
N ASN A 98 -27.17 31.24 -37.50
CA ASN A 98 -25.78 31.08 -37.05
C ASN A 98 -25.71 30.56 -35.62
N GLU A 99 -26.88 30.33 -35.02
CA GLU A 99 -27.05 29.77 -33.66
C GLU A 99 -27.07 28.24 -33.69
N PRO A 100 -26.76 27.58 -32.56
CA PRO A 100 -26.84 26.12 -32.43
C PRO A 100 -28.26 25.61 -32.75
N SER A 101 -28.36 24.57 -33.57
CA SER A 101 -29.64 23.97 -33.94
C SER A 101 -30.20 23.14 -32.78
N LEU A 102 -31.37 23.52 -32.25
CA LEU A 102 -32.06 22.76 -31.22
C LEU A 102 -32.30 21.30 -31.62
N TYR A 103 -32.63 21.05 -32.89
CA TYR A 103 -32.83 19.70 -33.40
C TYR A 103 -31.54 18.88 -33.32
N ALA A 104 -30.38 19.46 -33.71
CA ALA A 104 -29.10 18.79 -33.65
C ALA A 104 -28.69 18.52 -32.19
N LEU A 105 -28.94 19.46 -31.26
CA LEU A 105 -28.64 19.28 -29.85
C LEU A 105 -29.50 18.17 -29.21
N LEU A 106 -30.79 18.08 -29.57
CA LEU A 106 -31.66 16.99 -29.13
C LEU A 106 -31.22 15.64 -29.72
N ASP A 107 -30.80 15.58 -31.00
CA ASP A 107 -30.24 14.36 -31.59
C ASP A 107 -28.97 13.91 -30.88
N ALA A 108 -28.11 14.84 -30.48
CA ALA A 108 -26.93 14.57 -29.68
C ALA A 108 -27.27 13.99 -28.29
N GLU A 109 -28.22 14.61 -27.55
CA GLU A 109 -28.67 14.10 -26.25
C GLU A 109 -29.32 12.71 -26.35
N PHE A 110 -30.13 12.46 -27.38
CA PHE A 110 -30.71 11.14 -27.62
C PHE A 110 -29.66 10.10 -28.01
N SER A 111 -28.60 10.49 -28.72
CA SER A 111 -27.49 9.61 -29.06
C SER A 111 -26.71 9.25 -27.82
N GLU A 112 -26.39 10.20 -26.92
CA GLU A 112 -25.73 9.95 -25.64
C GLU A 112 -26.56 9.02 -24.76
N ASN A 113 -27.88 9.24 -24.66
CA ASN A 113 -28.77 8.37 -23.88
C ASN A 113 -28.90 6.93 -24.44
N ARG A 114 -28.43 6.68 -25.65
CA ARG A 114 -28.37 5.37 -26.31
C ARG A 114 -26.96 4.78 -26.32
N ASP A 115 -26.04 5.36 -25.56
CA ASP A 115 -24.61 5.02 -25.50
C ASP A 115 -23.86 5.25 -26.85
N ASP A 116 -24.43 5.99 -27.78
CA ASP A 116 -23.76 6.44 -29.03
C ASP A 116 -23.04 7.77 -28.79
N THR A 117 -22.05 7.73 -27.89
CA THR A 117 -21.28 8.90 -27.46
C THR A 117 -20.46 9.52 -28.59
N GLU A 118 -19.99 8.71 -29.56
CA GLU A 118 -19.25 9.20 -30.72
C GLU A 118 -20.10 10.15 -31.58
N ARG A 119 -21.30 9.73 -31.91
CA ARG A 119 -22.23 10.55 -32.68
C ARG A 119 -22.61 11.82 -31.92
N ALA A 120 -22.91 11.69 -30.62
CA ALA A 120 -23.23 12.84 -29.79
C ALA A 120 -22.10 13.87 -29.80
N LEU A 121 -20.85 13.39 -29.61
CA LEU A 121 -19.66 14.25 -29.57
C LEU A 121 -19.40 14.98 -30.89
N VAL A 122 -19.55 14.30 -32.02
CA VAL A 122 -19.41 14.93 -33.34
C VAL A 122 -20.43 16.06 -33.52
N ILE A 123 -21.68 15.83 -33.14
CA ILE A 123 -22.74 16.84 -33.25
C ILE A 123 -22.45 18.03 -32.33
N TYR A 124 -22.13 17.79 -31.06
CA TYR A 124 -21.82 18.86 -30.13
C TYR A 124 -20.60 19.68 -30.56
N LYS A 125 -19.51 19.04 -31.03
CA LYS A 125 -18.33 19.74 -31.56
C LYS A 125 -18.68 20.63 -32.73
N GLN A 126 -19.54 20.16 -33.68
CA GLN A 126 -19.98 20.97 -34.81
C GLN A 126 -20.85 22.16 -34.39
N GLN A 127 -21.75 21.97 -33.41
CA GLN A 127 -22.66 23.02 -32.97
C GLN A 127 -21.95 24.04 -32.05
N SER A 128 -20.84 23.70 -31.42
CA SER A 128 -20.07 24.59 -30.53
C SER A 128 -19.40 25.77 -31.24
N PHE A 129 -19.16 25.67 -32.55
CA PHE A 129 -18.60 26.75 -33.36
C PHE A 129 -19.68 27.71 -33.94
N LYS A 130 -20.89 27.63 -33.41
CA LYS A 130 -21.97 28.55 -33.73
C LYS A 130 -21.97 29.76 -32.80
N GLN A 131 -22.73 30.79 -33.17
CA GLN A 131 -22.84 31.99 -32.34
C GLN A 131 -23.50 31.65 -30.98
N ASP A 132 -23.00 32.24 -29.90
CA ASP A 132 -23.51 32.06 -28.52
C ASP A 132 -23.56 30.60 -28.05
N ALA A 133 -22.63 29.74 -28.55
CA ALA A 133 -22.59 28.30 -28.31
C ALA A 133 -21.70 27.88 -27.15
N THR A 134 -21.37 28.76 -26.19
CA THR A 134 -20.48 28.46 -25.06
C THR A 134 -20.91 27.22 -24.26
N ALA A 135 -22.20 27.12 -23.93
CA ALA A 135 -22.73 25.97 -23.19
C ALA A 135 -22.62 24.65 -23.98
N VAL A 136 -22.71 24.73 -25.34
CA VAL A 136 -22.53 23.57 -26.21
C VAL A 136 -21.05 23.14 -26.25
N PHE A 137 -20.13 24.10 -26.26
CA PHE A 137 -18.71 23.85 -26.17
C PHE A 137 -18.37 23.14 -24.83
N GLU A 138 -18.86 23.67 -23.71
CA GLU A 138 -18.62 23.06 -22.40
C GLU A 138 -19.19 21.63 -22.29
N ARG A 139 -20.38 21.41 -22.89
CA ARG A 139 -21.00 20.08 -22.96
C ARG A 139 -20.16 19.12 -23.81
N ALA A 140 -19.72 19.55 -25.01
CA ALA A 140 -18.84 18.77 -25.87
C ALA A 140 -17.52 18.39 -25.16
N LEU A 141 -16.92 19.35 -24.47
CA LEU A 141 -15.66 19.16 -23.75
C LEU A 141 -15.83 18.19 -22.57
N SER A 142 -16.89 18.37 -21.78
CA SER A 142 -17.22 17.45 -20.66
C SER A 142 -17.44 16.02 -21.16
N LEU A 143 -18.11 15.82 -22.27
CA LEU A 143 -18.35 14.51 -22.87
C LEU A 143 -17.06 13.89 -23.41
N SER A 144 -16.20 14.69 -24.07
CA SER A 144 -14.89 14.26 -24.56
C SER A 144 -13.96 13.81 -23.41
N LEU A 145 -13.95 14.56 -22.30
CA LEU A 145 -13.14 14.25 -21.11
C LEU A 145 -13.60 12.97 -20.39
N ARG A 146 -14.91 12.70 -20.34
CA ARG A 146 -15.44 11.44 -19.77
C ARG A 146 -14.95 10.19 -20.52
N ASN A 147 -14.61 10.33 -21.80
CA ASN A 147 -14.08 9.26 -22.65
C ASN A 147 -12.54 9.20 -22.67
N ASP A 148 -11.87 9.92 -21.79
CA ASP A 148 -10.39 9.98 -21.64
C ASP A 148 -9.62 10.35 -22.93
N ARG A 149 -10.23 11.20 -23.78
CA ARG A 149 -9.64 11.67 -25.04
C ARG A 149 -8.94 13.01 -24.84
N VAL A 150 -7.83 12.99 -24.11
CA VAL A 150 -7.15 14.23 -23.68
C VAL A 150 -6.63 15.03 -24.88
N GLU A 151 -5.91 14.38 -25.81
CA GLU A 151 -5.32 15.04 -26.99
C GLU A 151 -6.39 15.61 -27.93
N GLU A 152 -7.45 14.85 -28.20
CA GLU A 152 -8.56 15.33 -29.02
C GLU A 152 -9.31 16.50 -28.38
N SER A 153 -9.46 16.43 -27.03
CA SER A 153 -10.09 17.48 -26.23
C SER A 153 -9.25 18.76 -26.26
N LEU A 154 -7.93 18.62 -26.19
CA LEU A 154 -6.99 19.74 -26.27
C LEU A 154 -7.08 20.42 -27.65
N GLN A 155 -7.02 19.65 -28.74
CA GLN A 155 -7.14 20.18 -30.10
C GLN A 155 -8.46 20.90 -30.30
N PHE A 156 -9.56 20.33 -29.80
CA PHE A 156 -10.88 20.95 -29.88
C PHE A 156 -10.95 22.25 -29.06
N ALA A 157 -10.43 22.25 -27.83
CA ALA A 157 -10.42 23.43 -26.97
C ALA A 157 -9.56 24.55 -27.56
N LYS A 158 -8.41 24.23 -28.18
CA LYS A 158 -7.56 25.20 -28.89
C LYS A 158 -8.30 25.80 -30.08
N ALA A 159 -8.89 24.96 -30.99
CA ALA A 159 -9.61 25.44 -32.14
C ALA A 159 -10.76 26.38 -31.76
N TRP A 160 -11.48 26.04 -30.68
CA TRP A 160 -12.56 26.89 -30.18
C TRP A 160 -12.03 28.20 -29.56
N GLN A 161 -10.91 28.16 -28.83
CA GLN A 161 -10.24 29.35 -28.28
C GLN A 161 -9.75 30.29 -29.38
N ASP A 162 -9.23 29.77 -30.49
CA ASP A 162 -8.75 30.59 -31.62
C ASP A 162 -9.88 31.40 -32.24
N GLU A 163 -11.12 30.86 -32.30
CA GLU A 163 -12.30 31.58 -32.74
C GLU A 163 -12.90 32.51 -31.68
N ASN A 164 -12.62 32.23 -30.40
CA ASN A 164 -13.13 32.96 -29.24
C ASN A 164 -11.99 33.45 -28.31
N PRO A 165 -11.06 34.29 -28.80
CA PRO A 165 -9.81 34.61 -28.10
C PRO A 165 -10.00 35.34 -26.76
N ASP A 166 -11.12 36.05 -26.60
CA ASP A 166 -11.43 36.82 -25.38
C ASP A 166 -12.21 36.02 -24.33
N HIS A 167 -12.52 34.76 -24.61
CA HIS A 167 -13.26 33.91 -23.69
C HIS A 167 -12.33 33.31 -22.62
N VAL A 168 -12.21 33.98 -21.50
CA VAL A 168 -11.29 33.62 -20.40
C VAL A 168 -11.44 32.18 -19.89
N PRO A 169 -12.67 31.63 -19.69
CA PRO A 169 -12.82 30.22 -19.26
C PRO A 169 -12.16 29.21 -20.21
N ALA A 170 -12.11 29.48 -21.53
CA ALA A 170 -11.44 28.58 -22.47
C ALA A 170 -9.93 28.47 -22.21
N TRP A 171 -9.29 29.53 -21.74
CA TRP A 171 -7.88 29.49 -21.38
C TRP A 171 -7.61 28.49 -20.24
N PHE A 172 -8.52 28.43 -19.25
CA PHE A 172 -8.43 27.46 -18.15
C PHE A 172 -8.55 26.03 -18.66
N TYR A 173 -9.49 25.76 -19.57
CA TYR A 173 -9.62 24.43 -20.18
C TYR A 173 -8.38 24.04 -21.00
N VAL A 174 -7.87 24.95 -21.82
CA VAL A 174 -6.65 24.70 -22.60
C VAL A 174 -5.45 24.45 -21.70
N ALA A 175 -5.25 25.28 -20.66
CA ALA A 175 -4.17 25.07 -19.70
C ALA A 175 -4.26 23.71 -19.00
N HIS A 176 -5.44 23.34 -18.52
CA HIS A 176 -5.67 22.03 -17.86
C HIS A 176 -5.39 20.85 -18.80
N LEU A 177 -5.93 20.93 -20.03
CA LEU A 177 -5.76 19.86 -21.02
C LEU A 177 -4.32 19.74 -21.51
N ALA A 178 -3.63 20.87 -21.70
CA ALA A 178 -2.22 20.88 -22.07
C ALA A 178 -1.35 20.23 -20.96
N LEU A 179 -1.64 20.51 -19.70
CA LEU A 179 -0.96 19.85 -18.56
C LEU A 179 -1.22 18.34 -18.55
N ARG A 180 -2.46 17.91 -18.83
CA ARG A 180 -2.81 16.48 -18.90
C ARG A 180 -2.24 15.76 -20.12
N ALA A 181 -2.07 16.48 -21.24
CA ALA A 181 -1.47 15.96 -22.47
C ALA A 181 0.07 16.01 -22.44
N HIS A 182 0.68 16.46 -21.33
CA HIS A 182 2.12 16.68 -21.20
C HIS A 182 2.70 17.70 -22.19
N ASP A 183 1.84 18.59 -22.73
CA ASP A 183 2.27 19.75 -23.54
C ASP A 183 2.57 20.92 -22.61
N TYR A 184 3.73 20.85 -21.96
CA TYR A 184 4.09 21.81 -20.91
C TYR A 184 4.43 23.20 -21.45
N GLU A 185 4.85 23.29 -22.72
CA GLU A 185 5.11 24.59 -23.38
C GLU A 185 3.79 25.36 -23.54
N LEU A 186 2.80 24.75 -24.16
CA LEU A 186 1.47 25.34 -24.30
C LEU A 186 0.80 25.63 -22.95
N ALA A 187 0.96 24.73 -21.98
CA ALA A 187 0.46 24.95 -20.63
C ALA A 187 1.09 26.19 -19.98
N GLY A 188 2.41 26.34 -20.10
CA GLY A 188 3.14 27.49 -19.58
C GLY A 188 2.70 28.81 -20.24
N GLU A 189 2.57 28.84 -21.57
CA GLU A 189 2.09 30.01 -22.32
C GLU A 189 0.68 30.41 -21.88
N THR A 190 -0.23 29.42 -21.78
CA THR A 190 -1.63 29.69 -21.43
C THR A 190 -1.78 30.11 -19.97
N LEU A 191 -1.04 29.50 -19.04
CA LEU A 191 -1.00 29.92 -17.64
C LEU A 191 -0.44 31.34 -17.49
N ASN A 192 0.61 31.69 -18.24
CA ASN A 192 1.13 33.04 -18.27
C ASN A 192 0.11 34.06 -18.78
N ARG A 193 -0.67 33.69 -19.79
CA ARG A 193 -1.78 34.52 -20.33
C ARG A 193 -2.86 34.74 -19.26
N ILE A 194 -3.29 33.67 -18.57
CA ILE A 194 -4.28 33.76 -17.50
C ILE A 194 -3.78 34.71 -16.39
N LEU A 195 -2.55 34.53 -15.91
CA LEU A 195 -1.99 35.33 -14.83
C LEU A 195 -1.64 36.76 -15.25
N SER A 196 -1.40 37.03 -16.52
CA SER A 196 -1.26 38.37 -17.05
C SER A 196 -2.60 39.12 -17.06
N TYR A 197 -3.72 38.40 -17.26
CA TYR A 197 -5.07 38.94 -17.18
C TYR A 197 -5.52 39.14 -15.73
N ASP A 198 -5.40 38.08 -14.91
CA ASP A 198 -5.68 38.13 -13.49
C ASP A 198 -4.56 37.41 -12.69
N PRO A 199 -3.62 38.17 -12.08
CA PRO A 199 -2.53 37.60 -11.28
C PRO A 199 -2.99 36.76 -10.08
N ARG A 200 -4.27 36.88 -9.65
CA ARG A 200 -4.88 36.17 -8.52
C ARG A 200 -5.85 35.08 -8.95
N ALA A 201 -5.89 34.73 -10.23
CA ALA A 201 -6.77 33.71 -10.75
C ALA A 201 -6.65 32.41 -9.92
N ASP A 202 -7.77 31.77 -9.60
CA ASP A 202 -7.76 30.49 -8.91
C ASP A 202 -7.36 29.39 -9.89
N LEU A 203 -6.16 28.86 -9.71
CA LEU A 203 -5.61 27.78 -10.53
C LEU A 203 -5.75 26.40 -9.85
N SER A 204 -6.40 26.32 -8.70
CA SER A 204 -6.45 25.07 -7.90
C SER A 204 -7.05 23.92 -8.70
N GLU A 205 -8.17 24.14 -9.41
CA GLU A 205 -8.83 23.10 -10.21
C GLU A 205 -8.00 22.64 -11.41
N ILE A 206 -7.27 23.56 -12.06
CA ILE A 206 -6.41 23.23 -13.20
C ILE A 206 -5.25 22.35 -12.79
N LEU A 207 -4.73 22.57 -11.58
CA LEU A 207 -3.52 21.91 -11.07
C LEU A 207 -3.80 20.59 -10.34
N ILE A 208 -5.09 20.21 -10.17
CA ILE A 208 -5.47 18.93 -9.58
C ILE A 208 -5.16 17.78 -10.57
N GLY A 209 -4.46 16.76 -10.08
CA GLY A 209 -4.20 15.52 -10.85
C GLY A 209 -3.15 15.62 -11.96
N ILE A 210 -2.46 16.76 -12.10
CA ILE A 210 -1.53 17.02 -13.21
C ILE A 210 -0.05 16.75 -12.88
N TYR A 211 0.26 16.38 -11.64
CA TYR A 211 1.65 16.21 -11.23
C TYR A 211 2.27 15.00 -11.92
N PRO A 212 3.33 15.20 -12.76
CA PRO A 212 3.88 14.12 -13.55
C PRO A 212 4.54 13.04 -12.69
N ASN A 213 4.52 11.80 -13.18
CA ASN A 213 5.19 10.68 -12.51
C ASN A 213 6.68 10.62 -12.83
N SER A 214 7.05 10.91 -14.10
CA SER A 214 8.45 10.85 -14.53
C SER A 214 9.24 12.09 -14.08
N ASP A 215 10.52 11.91 -13.81
CA ASP A 215 11.39 13.04 -13.46
C ASP A 215 11.72 13.93 -14.67
N GLU A 216 11.58 13.39 -15.87
CA GLU A 216 11.74 14.15 -17.12
C GLU A 216 10.59 15.14 -17.30
N ASP A 217 9.35 14.66 -17.24
CA ASP A 217 8.15 15.50 -17.31
C ASP A 217 8.11 16.58 -16.22
N LYS A 218 8.55 16.24 -14.99
CA LYS A 218 8.64 17.22 -13.90
C LYS A 218 9.63 18.34 -14.20
N ARG A 219 10.77 18.02 -14.86
CA ARG A 219 11.75 19.03 -15.26
C ARG A 219 11.21 19.92 -16.36
N GLU A 220 10.54 19.33 -17.36
CA GLU A 220 9.91 20.08 -18.43
C GLU A 220 8.83 21.01 -17.89
N LEU A 221 7.95 20.49 -17.01
CA LEU A 221 6.94 21.30 -16.33
C LEU A 221 7.59 22.46 -15.54
N LEU A 222 8.62 22.18 -14.75
CA LEU A 222 9.31 23.23 -14.00
C LEU A 222 9.92 24.28 -14.94
N SER A 223 10.54 23.86 -16.03
CA SER A 223 11.12 24.75 -17.04
C SER A 223 10.06 25.66 -17.67
N ALA A 224 8.91 25.12 -18.03
CA ALA A 224 7.79 25.88 -18.60
C ALA A 224 7.18 26.88 -17.60
N LEU A 225 7.13 26.51 -16.32
CA LEU A 225 6.59 27.37 -15.26
C LEU A 225 7.59 28.43 -14.78
N GLN A 226 8.89 28.21 -14.92
CA GLN A 226 9.92 29.08 -14.36
C GLN A 226 9.81 30.58 -14.77
N PRO A 227 9.53 30.93 -16.04
CA PRO A 227 9.42 32.30 -16.46
C PRO A 227 8.16 33.02 -15.97
N ILE A 228 7.14 32.30 -15.52
CA ILE A 228 5.86 32.88 -15.13
C ILE A 228 5.99 33.52 -13.75
N ASP A 229 5.51 34.74 -13.59
CA ASP A 229 5.46 35.38 -12.28
C ASP A 229 4.38 34.73 -11.40
N SER A 230 4.80 34.27 -10.22
CA SER A 230 3.92 33.61 -9.24
C SER A 230 3.78 34.39 -7.94
N GLU A 231 4.27 35.67 -7.87
CA GLU A 231 4.24 36.44 -6.61
C GLU A 231 2.84 36.61 -6.03
N GLN A 232 1.86 36.78 -6.90
CA GLN A 232 0.46 36.95 -6.48
C GLN A 232 -0.39 35.69 -6.55
N ASN A 233 0.19 34.57 -6.98
CA ASN A 233 -0.53 33.31 -7.13
C ASN A 233 -0.02 32.21 -6.19
N ALA A 234 -0.84 31.84 -5.21
CA ALA A 234 -0.49 30.83 -4.22
C ALA A 234 -0.36 29.43 -4.83
N SER A 235 -1.28 29.06 -5.74
CA SER A 235 -1.32 27.72 -6.36
C SER A 235 -0.09 27.48 -7.23
N LEU A 236 0.29 28.46 -8.07
CA LEU A 236 1.49 28.35 -8.89
C LEU A 236 2.77 28.39 -8.05
N SER A 237 2.81 29.21 -7.00
CA SER A 237 3.95 29.27 -6.09
C SER A 237 4.17 27.95 -5.36
N VAL A 238 3.11 27.29 -4.87
CA VAL A 238 3.25 25.99 -4.21
C VAL A 238 3.65 24.88 -5.19
N LEU A 239 3.16 24.91 -6.42
CA LEU A 239 3.57 23.94 -7.46
C LEU A 239 5.07 24.06 -7.75
N LYS A 240 5.59 25.30 -7.96
CA LYS A 240 7.02 25.53 -8.12
C LYS A 240 7.83 25.08 -6.90
N ALA A 241 7.35 25.38 -5.69
CA ALA A 241 8.03 24.95 -4.46
C ALA A 241 8.12 23.42 -4.35
N GLY A 242 7.04 22.70 -4.69
CA GLY A 242 7.00 21.24 -4.69
C GLY A 242 7.98 20.62 -5.68
N LEU A 243 7.99 21.10 -6.93
CA LEU A 243 8.92 20.64 -7.97
C LEU A 243 10.37 20.88 -7.57
N LEU A 244 10.71 22.10 -7.14
CA LEU A 244 12.06 22.46 -6.69
C LEU A 244 12.52 21.63 -5.48
N TYR A 245 11.61 21.33 -4.55
CA TYR A 245 11.92 20.46 -3.41
C TYR A 245 12.28 19.03 -3.86
N GLN A 246 11.56 18.48 -4.84
CA GLN A 246 11.87 17.15 -5.40
C GLN A 246 13.23 17.12 -6.12
N PHE A 247 13.59 18.19 -6.83
CA PHE A 247 14.91 18.29 -7.47
C PHE A 247 16.03 18.69 -6.50
N ASN A 248 15.76 18.59 -5.19
CA ASN A 248 16.73 18.91 -4.14
C ASN A 248 17.28 20.34 -4.20
N GLU A 249 16.41 21.30 -4.59
CA GLU A 249 16.67 22.74 -4.58
C GLU A 249 15.90 23.47 -3.46
N PRO A 250 16.05 23.06 -2.19
CA PRO A 250 15.22 23.57 -1.10
C PRO A 250 15.42 25.06 -0.80
N LYS A 251 16.59 25.62 -1.14
CA LYS A 251 16.89 27.07 -0.96
C LYS A 251 16.07 27.96 -1.91
N ILE A 252 15.70 27.44 -3.08
CA ILE A 252 14.84 28.17 -4.01
C ILE A 252 13.38 27.85 -3.66
N ALA A 253 13.07 26.60 -3.36
CA ALA A 253 11.73 26.15 -2.96
C ALA A 253 11.17 26.96 -1.78
N ILE A 254 12.01 27.31 -0.78
CA ILE A 254 11.57 28.08 0.40
C ILE A 254 11.05 29.48 0.04
N VAL A 255 11.56 30.09 -1.02
CA VAL A 255 11.11 31.43 -1.48
C VAL A 255 9.68 31.32 -2.02
N HIS A 256 9.42 30.30 -2.85
CA HIS A 256 8.11 30.10 -3.45
C HIS A 256 7.06 29.68 -2.42
N ILE A 257 7.39 28.79 -1.48
CA ILE A 257 6.42 28.40 -0.44
C ILE A 257 6.12 29.55 0.54
N ASN A 258 7.07 30.45 0.79
CA ASN A 258 6.82 31.64 1.58
C ASN A 258 5.81 32.57 0.90
N ARG A 259 5.93 32.79 -0.41
CA ARG A 259 4.95 33.57 -1.20
C ARG A 259 3.55 32.97 -1.12
N ALA A 260 3.43 31.63 -1.24
CA ALA A 260 2.14 30.96 -1.08
C ALA A 260 1.55 31.17 0.33
N LEU A 261 2.36 31.09 1.38
CA LEU A 261 1.95 31.31 2.77
C LEU A 261 1.65 32.78 3.10
N GLU A 262 2.20 33.75 2.39
CA GLU A 262 1.79 35.16 2.52
C GLU A 262 0.35 35.38 2.08
N ARG A 263 -0.13 34.56 1.13
CA ARG A 263 -1.52 34.64 0.63
C ARG A 263 -2.48 33.77 1.45
N GLN A 264 -2.01 32.61 1.89
CA GLN A 264 -2.79 31.64 2.66
C GLN A 264 -1.97 31.15 3.88
N PRO A 265 -1.83 31.99 4.93
CA PRO A 265 -0.91 31.74 6.04
C PRO A 265 -1.24 30.53 6.90
N ASP A 266 -2.53 30.16 6.95
CA ASP A 266 -3.04 29.08 7.79
C ASP A 266 -3.44 27.83 7.00
N TYR A 267 -3.11 27.79 5.70
CA TYR A 267 -3.41 26.61 4.90
C TYR A 267 -2.42 25.48 5.20
N VAL A 268 -2.95 24.44 5.85
CA VAL A 268 -2.15 23.35 6.43
C VAL A 268 -1.22 22.65 5.43
N PRO A 269 -1.64 22.32 4.18
CA PRO A 269 -0.74 21.71 3.20
C PRO A 269 0.50 22.58 2.87
N PHE A 270 0.35 23.91 2.82
CA PHE A 270 1.49 24.80 2.57
C PHE A 270 2.44 24.84 3.78
N ILE A 271 1.89 24.83 4.99
CA ILE A 271 2.65 24.80 6.25
C ILE A 271 3.52 23.53 6.30
N THR A 272 2.95 22.39 5.95
CA THR A 272 3.66 21.10 6.01
C THR A 272 4.70 20.96 4.90
N LEU A 273 4.41 21.42 3.67
CA LEU A 273 5.43 21.49 2.60
C LEU A 273 6.58 22.39 3.00
N LYS A 274 6.31 23.55 3.61
CA LYS A 274 7.38 24.40 4.14
C LYS A 274 8.19 23.70 5.23
N ALA A 275 7.55 22.95 6.10
CA ALA A 275 8.26 22.16 7.12
C ALA A 275 9.17 21.11 6.47
N ASP A 276 8.71 20.40 5.42
CA ASP A 276 9.53 19.44 4.68
C ASP A 276 10.73 20.11 4.00
N ILE A 277 10.54 21.28 3.40
CA ILE A 277 11.64 22.08 2.83
C ILE A 277 12.63 22.51 3.93
N LEU A 278 12.13 23.00 5.07
CA LEU A 278 12.96 23.41 6.21
C LEU A 278 13.77 22.23 6.77
N ARG A 279 13.24 21.01 6.77
CA ARG A 279 13.98 19.80 7.19
C ARG A 279 15.27 19.57 6.40
N LYS A 280 15.38 20.11 5.18
CA LYS A 280 16.58 20.00 4.32
C LYS A 280 17.61 21.09 4.55
N ILE A 281 17.21 22.27 5.07
CA ILE A 281 18.07 23.45 5.15
C ILE A 281 18.27 23.97 6.55
N GLU A 282 17.43 23.58 7.51
CA GLU A 282 17.42 24.09 8.87
C GLU A 282 17.70 23.02 9.91
N THR A 283 18.02 23.45 11.12
CA THR A 283 18.20 22.56 12.25
C THR A 283 16.86 21.97 12.72
N PRO A 284 16.84 20.75 13.26
CA PRO A 284 15.61 20.17 13.80
C PRO A 284 14.90 21.05 14.83
N LYS A 285 15.66 21.80 15.63
CA LYS A 285 15.11 22.75 16.61
C LYS A 285 14.35 23.90 15.96
N ALA A 286 14.83 24.41 14.83
CA ALA A 286 14.16 25.47 14.08
C ALA A 286 12.87 24.96 13.44
N VAL A 287 12.88 23.74 12.88
CA VAL A 287 11.70 23.09 12.30
C VAL A 287 10.62 22.87 13.36
N ILE A 288 10.97 22.30 14.53
CA ILE A 288 10.05 22.11 15.64
C ILE A 288 9.45 23.45 16.09
N LYS A 289 10.27 24.50 16.21
CA LYS A 289 9.76 25.83 16.57
C LYS A 289 8.74 26.35 15.56
N TYR A 290 9.02 26.17 14.27
CA TYR A 290 8.10 26.56 13.20
C TYR A 290 6.78 25.79 13.27
N LEU A 291 6.84 24.45 13.38
CA LEU A 291 5.64 23.60 13.50
C LEU A 291 4.81 23.94 14.72
N ASN A 292 5.44 24.10 15.88
CA ASN A 292 4.75 24.50 17.12
C ASN A 292 4.02 25.84 16.96
N GLN A 293 4.65 26.85 16.36
CA GLN A 293 4.01 28.14 16.09
C GLN A 293 2.83 28.01 15.12
N ALA A 294 2.98 27.19 14.07
CA ALA A 294 1.92 26.96 13.11
C ALA A 294 0.73 26.21 13.76
N ARG A 295 1.01 25.19 14.58
CA ARG A 295 -0.01 24.44 15.32
C ARG A 295 -0.76 25.31 16.31
N LEU A 296 -0.08 26.19 17.04
CA LEU A 296 -0.74 27.11 17.98
C LEU A 296 -1.71 28.08 17.29
N ARG A 297 -1.43 28.50 16.05
CA ARG A 297 -2.36 29.31 15.26
C ARG A 297 -3.53 28.48 14.70
N ASN A 298 -3.27 27.23 14.37
CA ASN A 298 -4.24 26.30 13.79
C ASN A 298 -4.55 25.18 14.77
N ALA A 299 -4.96 25.54 15.99
CA ALA A 299 -5.08 24.62 17.11
C ALA A 299 -6.13 23.50 16.86
N ASP A 300 -7.09 23.71 15.98
CA ASP A 300 -8.11 22.72 15.61
C ASP A 300 -7.69 21.81 14.44
N SER A 301 -6.48 21.97 13.95
CA SER A 301 -5.97 21.13 12.87
C SER A 301 -5.32 19.85 13.39
N LYS A 302 -6.07 18.74 13.42
CA LYS A 302 -5.57 17.39 13.70
C LYS A 302 -4.31 17.07 12.88
N ASN A 303 -4.29 17.45 11.60
CA ASN A 303 -3.19 17.13 10.68
C ASN A 303 -1.86 17.78 11.10
N LEU A 304 -1.89 18.99 11.67
CA LEU A 304 -0.66 19.63 12.17
C LEU A 304 -0.12 18.96 13.43
N TYR A 305 -1.01 18.54 14.35
CA TYR A 305 -0.60 17.73 15.50
C TYR A 305 0.08 16.44 15.04
N LEU A 306 -0.56 15.68 14.17
CA LEU A 306 -0.02 14.40 13.68
C LEU A 306 1.30 14.59 12.91
N TYR A 307 1.44 15.68 12.14
CA TYR A 307 2.69 15.98 11.43
C TYR A 307 3.84 16.29 12.40
N GLU A 308 3.60 17.15 13.42
CA GLU A 308 4.62 17.49 14.43
C GLU A 308 5.00 16.26 15.27
N ILE A 309 4.01 15.45 15.69
CA ILE A 309 4.23 14.20 16.43
C ILE A 309 5.11 13.26 15.62
N ARG A 310 4.77 13.02 14.35
CA ARG A 310 5.56 12.16 13.49
C ARG A 310 7.01 12.66 13.35
N TYR A 311 7.19 13.95 13.15
CA TYR A 311 8.52 14.53 13.06
C TYR A 311 9.32 14.34 14.35
N LEU A 312 8.69 14.49 15.51
CA LEU A 312 9.32 14.22 16.81
C LEU A 312 9.72 12.73 16.97
N LEU A 313 8.88 11.80 16.50
CA LEU A 313 9.18 10.36 16.51
C LEU A 313 10.33 10.01 15.54
N ASP A 314 10.37 10.62 14.35
CA ASP A 314 11.50 10.49 13.39
C ASP A 314 12.83 10.93 14.03
N LEU A 315 12.79 11.96 14.87
CA LEU A 315 13.95 12.46 15.62
C LEU A 315 14.24 11.65 16.90
N LYS A 316 13.49 10.57 17.17
CA LYS A 316 13.58 9.76 18.40
C LYS A 316 13.34 10.57 19.70
N GLN A 317 12.60 11.69 19.60
CA GLN A 317 12.17 12.50 20.75
C GLN A 317 10.83 11.99 21.29
N ASN A 318 10.79 10.69 21.64
CA ASN A 318 9.56 9.96 21.96
C ASN A 318 8.78 10.57 23.13
N GLU A 319 9.47 11.06 24.15
CA GLU A 319 8.81 11.71 25.30
C GLU A 319 8.06 13.00 24.91
N LYS A 320 8.63 13.81 24.03
CA LYS A 320 7.94 15.03 23.53
C LYS A 320 6.80 14.68 22.60
N ALA A 321 6.97 13.67 21.76
CA ALA A 321 5.90 13.16 20.90
C ALA A 321 4.72 12.66 21.74
N TRP A 322 5.00 11.93 22.82
CA TRP A 322 4.02 11.44 23.76
C TRP A 322 3.25 12.58 24.46
N GLN A 323 3.95 13.59 24.97
CA GLN A 323 3.32 14.76 25.60
C GLN A 323 2.39 15.48 24.62
N LEU A 324 2.84 15.64 23.36
CA LEU A 324 2.03 16.27 22.33
C LEU A 324 0.83 15.38 21.92
N LEU A 325 0.99 14.07 21.95
CA LEU A 325 -0.13 13.13 21.73
C LEU A 325 -1.19 13.21 22.82
N LEU A 326 -0.79 13.37 24.08
CA LEU A 326 -1.72 13.57 25.18
C LEU A 326 -2.49 14.90 25.05
N ASP A 327 -1.81 15.98 24.65
CA ASP A 327 -2.45 17.27 24.34
C ASP A 327 -3.44 17.12 23.17
N ALA A 328 -3.04 16.42 22.10
CA ALA A 328 -3.90 16.11 20.97
C ALA A 328 -5.12 15.28 21.38
N HIS A 329 -4.94 14.25 22.23
CA HIS A 329 -6.02 13.42 22.74
C HIS A 329 -7.03 14.23 23.57
N GLN A 330 -6.56 15.16 24.41
CA GLN A 330 -7.47 16.04 25.18
C GLN A 330 -8.28 16.95 24.25
N ARG A 331 -7.68 17.42 23.17
CA ARG A 331 -8.34 18.34 22.22
C ARG A 331 -9.30 17.62 21.27
N PHE A 332 -8.93 16.43 20.83
CA PHE A 332 -9.70 15.58 19.92
C PHE A 332 -10.16 14.31 20.64
N ALA A 333 -10.87 14.48 21.75
CA ALA A 333 -11.20 13.39 22.69
C ALA A 333 -12.00 12.24 22.04
N ASP A 334 -12.82 12.54 21.03
CA ASP A 334 -13.61 11.55 20.29
C ASP A 334 -12.85 10.85 19.17
N ASP A 335 -11.60 11.26 18.92
CA ASP A 335 -10.77 10.67 17.86
C ASP A 335 -10.09 9.40 18.34
N ALA A 336 -10.65 8.26 17.93
CA ALA A 336 -10.14 6.94 18.30
C ALA A 336 -8.72 6.67 17.78
N GLU A 337 -8.33 7.24 16.62
CA GLU A 337 -7.00 7.04 16.05
C GLU A 337 -5.93 7.79 16.86
N ILE A 338 -6.21 9.02 17.31
CA ILE A 338 -5.31 9.77 18.20
C ILE A 338 -5.16 9.03 19.52
N THR A 339 -6.27 8.53 20.07
CA THR A 339 -6.27 7.75 21.32
C THR A 339 -5.42 6.49 21.18
N LEU A 340 -5.58 5.76 20.08
CA LEU A 340 -4.76 4.58 19.78
C LEU A 340 -3.28 4.93 19.63
N LEU A 341 -2.94 5.98 18.88
CA LEU A 341 -1.54 6.42 18.72
C LEU A 341 -0.93 6.82 20.07
N ALA A 342 -1.67 7.53 20.90
CA ALA A 342 -1.22 7.92 22.24
C ALA A 342 -0.96 6.68 23.13
N ALA A 343 -1.83 5.67 23.06
CA ALA A 343 -1.65 4.42 23.78
C ALA A 343 -0.41 3.65 23.28
N LEU A 344 -0.22 3.54 21.96
CA LEU A 344 0.92 2.82 21.37
C LEU A 344 2.26 3.48 21.69
N VAL A 345 2.33 4.81 21.61
CA VAL A 345 3.55 5.53 21.99
C VAL A 345 3.79 5.42 23.50
N SER A 346 2.74 5.44 24.33
CA SER A 346 2.86 5.19 25.78
C SER A 346 3.44 3.81 26.07
N LEU A 347 3.02 2.77 25.33
CA LEU A 347 3.60 1.41 25.44
C LEU A 347 5.07 1.36 25.00
N ASP A 348 5.42 2.11 23.95
CA ASP A 348 6.80 2.11 23.40
C ASP A 348 7.80 2.79 24.36
N ILE A 349 7.33 3.76 25.15
CA ILE A 349 8.14 4.45 26.17
C ILE A 349 7.87 3.93 27.60
N GLU A 350 7.25 2.76 27.73
CA GLU A 350 7.01 2.07 29.00
C GLU A 350 6.11 2.83 30.00
N LYS A 351 5.27 3.73 29.50
CA LYS A 351 4.24 4.44 30.30
C LYS A 351 2.97 3.60 30.40
N TYR A 352 3.08 2.40 30.98
CA TYR A 352 2.01 1.39 30.98
C TYR A 352 0.69 1.90 31.57
N THR A 353 0.73 2.62 32.69
CA THR A 353 -0.50 3.18 33.30
C THR A 353 -1.27 4.11 32.35
N SER A 354 -0.54 4.97 31.61
CA SER A 354 -1.15 5.86 30.64
C SER A 354 -1.72 5.06 29.44
N ALA A 355 -0.95 4.07 28.97
CA ALA A 355 -1.39 3.19 27.89
C ALA A 355 -2.68 2.44 28.28
N ASP A 356 -2.74 1.85 29.45
CA ASP A 356 -3.89 1.09 29.95
C ASP A 356 -5.14 1.96 30.08
N GLN A 357 -5.01 3.21 30.56
CA GLN A 357 -6.12 4.16 30.64
C GLN A 357 -6.69 4.52 29.27
N LEU A 358 -5.79 4.80 28.30
CA LEU A 358 -6.18 5.15 26.93
C LEU A 358 -6.83 3.95 26.23
N LEU A 359 -6.26 2.74 26.36
CA LEU A 359 -6.79 1.52 25.78
C LEU A 359 -8.15 1.14 26.39
N ASN A 360 -8.32 1.26 27.70
CA ASN A 360 -9.61 1.03 28.36
C ASN A 360 -10.68 2.04 27.93
N THR A 361 -10.26 3.28 27.59
CA THR A 361 -11.18 4.27 27.02
C THR A 361 -11.55 3.87 25.59
N LEU A 362 -10.58 3.45 24.80
CA LEU A 362 -10.76 3.02 23.42
C LEU A 362 -11.62 1.76 23.31
N ALA A 363 -11.50 0.83 24.28
CA ALA A 363 -12.28 -0.41 24.34
C ALA A 363 -13.81 -0.18 24.48
N LYS A 364 -14.24 1.02 24.85
CA LYS A 364 -15.66 1.39 24.85
C LYS A 364 -16.22 1.57 23.44
N ASN A 365 -15.36 1.76 22.45
CA ASN A 365 -15.73 1.81 21.04
C ASN A 365 -15.67 0.40 20.44
N PRO A 366 -16.81 -0.20 20.01
CA PRO A 366 -16.85 -1.57 19.48
C PRO A 366 -15.89 -1.81 18.30
N ALA A 367 -15.64 -0.80 17.48
CA ALA A 367 -14.74 -0.91 16.33
C ALA A 367 -13.26 -1.09 16.73
N TYR A 368 -12.89 -0.75 17.96
CA TYR A 368 -11.53 -0.82 18.48
C TYR A 368 -11.39 -1.78 19.66
N LEU A 369 -12.45 -2.51 20.03
CA LEU A 369 -12.48 -3.38 21.20
C LEU A 369 -11.37 -4.45 21.17
N ASP A 370 -11.33 -5.22 20.09
CA ASP A 370 -10.35 -6.30 19.93
C ASP A 370 -8.92 -5.78 19.87
N GLN A 371 -8.72 -4.67 19.17
CA GLN A 371 -7.42 -4.02 19.09
C GLN A 371 -6.97 -3.48 20.46
N SER A 372 -7.90 -2.93 21.24
CA SER A 372 -7.62 -2.50 22.61
C SER A 372 -7.25 -3.67 23.51
N TYR A 373 -7.98 -4.78 23.44
CA TYR A 373 -7.66 -5.99 24.21
C TYR A 373 -6.31 -6.58 23.82
N TYR A 374 -5.99 -6.60 22.53
CA TYR A 374 -4.69 -7.05 22.07
C TYR A 374 -3.54 -6.23 22.70
N TYR A 375 -3.65 -4.89 22.69
CA TYR A 375 -2.60 -4.03 23.28
C TYR A 375 -2.61 -3.98 24.81
N LEU A 376 -3.77 -4.15 25.46
CA LEU A 376 -3.84 -4.36 26.91
C LEU A 376 -3.14 -5.68 27.31
N GLY A 377 -3.30 -6.72 26.48
CA GLY A 377 -2.55 -7.96 26.65
C GLY A 377 -1.04 -7.77 26.55
N ILE A 378 -0.58 -7.01 25.53
CA ILE A 378 0.85 -6.66 25.39
C ILE A 378 1.35 -5.80 26.57
N SER A 379 0.53 -4.86 27.05
CA SER A 379 0.86 -4.04 28.21
C SER A 379 1.07 -4.91 29.45
N ALA A 380 0.13 -5.81 29.73
CA ALA A 380 0.21 -6.73 30.85
C ALA A 380 1.39 -7.71 30.73
N GLU A 381 1.67 -8.24 29.53
CA GLU A 381 2.84 -9.08 29.24
C GLU A 381 4.16 -8.35 29.60
N ARG A 382 4.32 -7.10 29.15
CA ARG A 382 5.52 -6.29 29.44
C ARG A 382 5.66 -5.94 30.92
N GLN A 383 4.53 -5.84 31.64
CA GLN A 383 4.50 -5.67 33.09
C GLN A 383 4.67 -7.00 33.84
N GLN A 384 4.91 -8.12 33.16
CA GLN A 384 5.03 -9.47 33.70
C GLN A 384 3.75 -9.96 34.42
N ASN A 385 2.61 -9.35 34.12
CA ASN A 385 1.31 -9.80 34.63
C ASN A 385 0.69 -10.80 33.64
N PHE A 386 1.22 -12.01 33.61
CA PHE A 386 0.92 -13.01 32.58
C PHE A 386 -0.54 -13.47 32.61
N GLU A 387 -1.17 -13.58 33.76
CA GLU A 387 -2.58 -13.99 33.86
C GLU A 387 -3.50 -12.92 33.25
N GLN A 388 -3.21 -11.64 33.50
CA GLN A 388 -3.97 -10.54 32.91
C GLN A 388 -3.70 -10.43 31.40
N ALA A 389 -2.47 -10.68 30.97
CA ALA A 389 -2.12 -10.74 29.55
C ALA A 389 -2.93 -11.83 28.83
N LYS A 390 -2.96 -13.06 29.36
CA LYS A 390 -3.75 -14.17 28.83
C LYS A 390 -5.25 -13.84 28.80
N TYR A 391 -5.77 -13.19 29.84
CA TYR A 391 -7.18 -12.76 29.87
C TYR A 391 -7.54 -11.86 28.69
N TYR A 392 -6.76 -10.78 28.48
CA TYR A 392 -7.03 -9.85 27.40
C TYR A 392 -6.79 -10.47 26.00
N LEU A 393 -5.70 -11.20 25.82
CA LEU A 393 -5.37 -11.84 24.55
C LEU A 393 -6.41 -12.91 24.16
N ASN A 394 -6.98 -13.63 25.13
CA ASN A 394 -8.04 -14.60 24.90
C ASN A 394 -9.40 -13.94 24.57
N ALA A 395 -9.60 -12.67 24.92
CA ALA A 395 -10.81 -11.94 24.58
C ALA A 395 -10.82 -11.39 23.15
N VAL A 396 -9.68 -11.40 22.45
CA VAL A 396 -9.58 -10.96 21.04
C VAL A 396 -10.30 -11.96 20.14
N MET A 397 -11.23 -11.46 19.33
CA MET A 397 -12.07 -12.26 18.43
C MET A 397 -11.96 -11.83 16.95
N GLN A 398 -11.38 -10.67 16.68
CA GLN A 398 -11.18 -10.16 15.31
C GLN A 398 -10.19 -11.04 14.56
N GLU A 399 -10.57 -11.49 13.35
CA GLU A 399 -9.82 -12.46 12.54
C GLU A 399 -8.37 -12.01 12.26
N ASP A 400 -8.16 -10.73 11.99
CA ASP A 400 -6.82 -10.16 11.71
C ASP A 400 -5.85 -10.21 12.91
N LEU A 401 -6.37 -10.35 14.13
CA LEU A 401 -5.59 -10.26 15.38
C LEU A 401 -5.57 -11.57 16.16
N VAL A 402 -6.60 -12.41 15.99
CA VAL A 402 -6.81 -13.58 16.84
C VAL A 402 -5.68 -14.59 16.77
N LEU A 403 -5.13 -14.85 15.59
CA LEU A 403 -4.01 -15.80 15.45
C LEU A 403 -2.79 -15.33 16.26
N GLU A 404 -2.42 -14.07 16.09
CA GLU A 404 -1.27 -13.50 16.80
C GLU A 404 -1.52 -13.41 18.31
N ALA A 405 -2.76 -13.07 18.72
CA ALA A 405 -3.14 -13.07 20.13
C ALA A 405 -3.02 -14.48 20.75
N ARG A 406 -3.48 -15.52 20.05
CA ARG A 406 -3.37 -16.91 20.53
C ARG A 406 -1.93 -17.42 20.53
N ARG A 407 -1.10 -17.03 19.55
CA ARG A 407 0.34 -17.32 19.57
C ARG A 407 1.00 -16.78 20.85
N LYS A 408 0.65 -15.55 21.24
CA LYS A 408 1.15 -14.95 22.48
C LYS A 408 0.67 -15.68 23.73
N VAL A 409 -0.60 -16.11 23.78
CA VAL A 409 -1.11 -16.94 24.89
C VAL A 409 -0.31 -18.24 25.00
N VAL A 410 -0.11 -18.93 23.88
CA VAL A 410 0.69 -20.16 23.79
C VAL A 410 2.12 -19.92 24.30
N ALA A 411 2.76 -18.82 23.87
CA ALA A 411 4.11 -18.48 24.35
C ALA A 411 4.15 -18.24 25.87
N LEU A 412 3.13 -17.59 26.44
CA LEU A 412 3.02 -17.35 27.88
C LEU A 412 2.75 -18.65 28.66
N ASP A 413 1.95 -19.58 28.12
CA ASP A 413 1.71 -20.90 28.72
C ASP A 413 2.99 -21.73 28.72
N LEU A 414 3.74 -21.73 27.59
CA LEU A 414 5.03 -22.42 27.50
C LEU A 414 6.13 -21.79 28.39
N LEU A 415 6.10 -20.47 28.61
CA LEU A 415 7.00 -19.81 29.54
C LEU A 415 6.79 -20.28 30.99
N ASN A 416 5.56 -20.68 31.32
CA ASN A 416 5.19 -21.24 32.61
C ASN A 416 5.29 -22.79 32.65
N ASP A 417 5.90 -23.42 31.65
CA ASP A 417 5.98 -24.87 31.45
C ASP A 417 4.60 -25.59 31.39
N ASP A 418 3.51 -24.85 31.06
CA ASP A 418 2.15 -25.40 30.93
C ASP A 418 1.85 -25.78 29.47
N VAL A 419 2.43 -26.89 29.05
CA VAL A 419 2.27 -27.42 27.68
C VAL A 419 0.82 -27.81 27.38
N ASP A 420 0.10 -28.31 28.37
CA ASP A 420 -1.31 -28.73 28.20
C ASP A 420 -2.21 -27.53 27.93
N ALA A 421 -2.02 -26.40 28.62
CA ALA A 421 -2.74 -25.17 28.38
C ALA A 421 -2.42 -24.60 26.99
N ALA A 422 -1.16 -24.64 26.57
CA ALA A 422 -0.74 -24.20 25.24
C ALA A 422 -1.43 -25.01 24.12
N ILE A 423 -1.46 -26.34 24.26
CA ILE A 423 -2.16 -27.22 23.30
C ILE A 423 -3.68 -26.96 23.30
N ALA A 424 -4.29 -26.82 24.49
CA ALA A 424 -5.72 -26.52 24.60
C ALA A 424 -6.09 -25.18 23.94
N THR A 425 -5.23 -24.14 24.04
CA THR A 425 -5.38 -22.87 23.36
C THR A 425 -5.40 -23.05 21.83
N LEU A 426 -4.49 -23.87 21.29
CA LEU A 426 -4.43 -24.16 19.85
C LEU A 426 -5.63 -24.99 19.36
N GLU A 427 -6.09 -25.94 20.17
CA GLU A 427 -7.29 -26.74 19.86
C GLU A 427 -8.56 -25.88 19.83
N LYS A 428 -8.66 -24.93 20.76
CA LYS A 428 -9.74 -23.96 20.79
C LYS A 428 -9.68 -23.03 19.58
N LEU A 429 -8.48 -22.52 19.21
CA LEU A 429 -8.28 -21.68 18.04
C LEU A 429 -8.82 -22.36 16.76
N ARG A 430 -8.46 -23.62 16.51
CA ARG A 430 -8.91 -24.34 15.30
C ARG A 430 -10.40 -24.67 15.29
N LYS A 431 -11.02 -24.78 16.48
CA LYS A 431 -12.46 -25.01 16.62
C LYS A 431 -13.26 -23.73 16.36
N ASP A 432 -12.80 -22.62 16.93
CA ASP A 432 -13.51 -21.34 16.89
C ASP A 432 -13.23 -20.59 15.58
N PHE A 433 -12.05 -20.78 14.98
CA PHE A 433 -11.57 -20.13 13.76
C PHE A 433 -10.94 -21.15 12.80
N SER A 434 -11.78 -21.82 12.02
CA SER A 434 -11.35 -22.91 11.13
C SER A 434 -10.34 -22.48 10.05
N VAL A 435 -10.30 -21.19 9.70
CA VAL A 435 -9.32 -20.62 8.76
C VAL A 435 -7.88 -20.77 9.29
N PHE A 436 -7.67 -20.71 10.61
CA PHE A 436 -6.37 -20.88 11.25
C PHE A 436 -6.10 -22.31 11.74
N ALA A 437 -6.92 -23.27 11.31
CA ALA A 437 -6.68 -24.67 11.69
C ALA A 437 -5.32 -25.19 11.20
N PRO A 438 -4.86 -24.92 9.96
CA PRO A 438 -3.52 -25.29 9.51
C PRO A 438 -2.41 -24.72 10.40
N ASP A 439 -2.45 -23.41 10.70
CA ASP A 439 -1.50 -22.74 11.59
C ASP A 439 -1.44 -23.38 12.97
N SER A 440 -2.61 -23.65 13.53
CA SER A 440 -2.74 -24.28 14.84
C SER A 440 -2.15 -25.69 14.89
N PHE A 441 -2.27 -26.47 13.81
CA PHE A 441 -1.66 -27.80 13.72
C PHE A 441 -0.13 -27.72 13.64
N VAL A 442 0.39 -26.77 12.87
CA VAL A 442 1.86 -26.57 12.77
C VAL A 442 2.44 -26.13 14.09
N LEU A 443 1.83 -25.15 14.76
CA LEU A 443 2.27 -24.69 16.08
C LEU A 443 2.21 -25.83 17.13
N GLN A 444 1.17 -26.65 17.14
CA GLN A 444 1.07 -27.78 18.05
C GLN A 444 2.13 -28.85 17.74
N ALA A 445 2.41 -29.10 16.47
CA ALA A 445 3.46 -30.04 16.08
C ALA A 445 4.85 -29.56 16.49
N ASP A 446 5.11 -28.25 16.42
CA ASP A 446 6.35 -27.65 16.88
C ASP A 446 6.54 -27.80 18.41
N ILE A 447 5.47 -27.53 19.18
CA ILE A 447 5.48 -27.77 20.64
C ILE A 447 5.81 -29.25 20.96
N LEU A 448 5.13 -30.20 20.29
CA LEU A 448 5.38 -31.64 20.50
C LEU A 448 6.83 -32.01 20.13
N TRP A 449 7.37 -31.45 19.06
CA TRP A 449 8.74 -31.69 18.65
C TRP A 449 9.75 -31.15 19.68
N GLN A 450 9.52 -29.96 20.23
CA GLN A 450 10.36 -29.39 21.31
C GLN A 450 10.29 -30.21 22.59
N GLN A 451 9.18 -30.88 22.86
CA GLN A 451 9.03 -31.85 23.96
C GLN A 451 9.64 -33.22 23.66
N HIS A 452 10.40 -33.35 22.57
CA HIS A 452 10.97 -34.62 22.08
C HIS A 452 9.94 -35.69 21.69
N GLU A 453 8.70 -35.27 21.40
CA GLU A 453 7.61 -36.13 20.96
C GLU A 453 7.45 -36.14 19.41
N SER A 454 8.56 -36.28 18.69
CA SER A 454 8.60 -36.18 17.21
C SER A 454 7.61 -37.11 16.52
N ALA A 455 7.39 -38.33 17.04
CA ALA A 455 6.41 -39.28 16.50
C ALA A 455 4.96 -38.80 16.66
N ALA A 456 4.63 -38.09 17.75
CA ALA A 456 3.30 -37.50 17.96
C ALA A 456 3.10 -36.30 17.01
N ALA A 457 4.09 -35.44 16.87
CA ALA A 457 4.12 -34.31 15.94
C ALA A 457 3.88 -34.79 14.49
N LEU A 458 4.60 -35.82 14.04
CA LEU A 458 4.47 -36.35 12.69
C LEU A 458 3.07 -36.99 12.45
N ARG A 459 2.52 -37.70 13.46
CA ARG A 459 1.15 -38.24 13.37
C ARG A 459 0.12 -37.10 13.25
N LEU A 460 0.28 -36.03 14.02
CA LEU A 460 -0.60 -34.88 14.01
C LEU A 460 -0.59 -34.21 12.64
N LEU A 461 0.58 -33.88 12.09
CA LEU A 461 0.71 -33.26 10.77
C LEU A 461 0.25 -34.17 9.63
N THR A 462 0.46 -35.50 9.76
CA THR A 462 -0.05 -36.46 8.78
C THR A 462 -1.58 -36.49 8.75
N LYS A 463 -2.23 -36.38 9.91
CA LYS A 463 -3.68 -36.25 10.02
C LYS A 463 -4.18 -34.93 9.45
N ALA A 464 -3.52 -33.83 9.78
CA ALA A 464 -3.85 -32.49 9.28
C ALA A 464 -3.70 -32.39 7.76
N ALA A 465 -2.63 -32.91 7.18
CA ALA A 465 -2.38 -32.92 5.75
C ALA A 465 -3.44 -33.73 4.94
N ARG A 466 -4.13 -34.70 5.57
CA ARG A 466 -5.28 -35.37 4.93
C ARG A 466 -6.52 -34.49 4.87
N GLN A 467 -6.66 -33.54 5.80
CA GLN A 467 -7.79 -32.60 5.83
C GLN A 467 -7.51 -31.37 4.94
N TYR A 468 -6.25 -30.99 4.80
CA TYR A 468 -5.79 -29.83 4.05
C TYR A 468 -4.66 -30.25 3.09
N PRO A 469 -4.98 -30.99 2.00
CA PRO A 469 -3.98 -31.70 1.18
C PRO A 469 -3.03 -30.78 0.42
N ASP A 470 -3.45 -29.54 0.10
CA ASP A 470 -2.67 -28.56 -0.66
C ASP A 470 -2.20 -27.38 0.21
N ASN A 471 -2.28 -27.52 1.54
CA ASN A 471 -1.78 -26.48 2.42
C ASN A 471 -0.24 -26.59 2.55
N GLU A 472 0.45 -25.67 1.92
CA GLU A 472 1.92 -25.67 1.82
C GLU A 472 2.61 -25.68 3.19
N MET A 473 2.10 -24.90 4.14
CA MET A 473 2.69 -24.80 5.48
C MET A 473 2.65 -26.15 6.22
N LEU A 474 1.52 -26.86 6.17
CA LEU A 474 1.37 -28.20 6.76
C LEU A 474 2.26 -29.25 6.07
N LEU A 475 2.29 -29.22 4.73
CA LEU A 475 3.12 -30.15 3.95
C LEU A 475 4.61 -29.90 4.22
N PHE A 476 5.02 -28.64 4.30
CA PHE A 476 6.41 -28.28 4.59
C PHE A 476 6.81 -28.64 6.01
N ALA A 477 6.00 -28.28 7.01
CA ALA A 477 6.24 -28.67 8.41
C ALA A 477 6.36 -30.19 8.56
N ARG A 478 5.50 -30.96 7.88
CA ARG A 478 5.59 -32.42 7.85
C ARG A 478 6.90 -32.90 7.20
N ALA A 479 7.31 -32.30 6.08
CA ALA A 479 8.54 -32.66 5.40
C ALA A 479 9.78 -32.41 6.29
N GLN A 480 9.77 -31.35 7.11
CA GLN A 480 10.87 -31.05 8.05
C GLN A 480 11.04 -32.08 9.16
N LEU A 481 9.97 -32.75 9.59
CA LEU A 481 10.00 -33.78 10.63
C LEU A 481 10.39 -35.18 10.11
N LEU A 482 10.37 -35.40 8.79
CA LEU A 482 10.74 -36.69 8.19
C LEU A 482 12.27 -36.83 8.12
N ASP A 483 12.78 -38.05 8.39
CA ASP A 483 14.20 -38.36 8.25
C ASP A 483 14.61 -38.41 6.78
N ASP A 484 15.81 -37.89 6.46
CA ASP A 484 16.29 -37.80 5.08
C ASP A 484 16.59 -39.18 4.46
N LYS A 485 16.87 -40.20 5.26
CA LYS A 485 17.24 -41.54 4.78
C LYS A 485 16.10 -42.53 4.96
N GLU A 486 15.54 -42.62 6.17
CA GLU A 486 14.49 -43.58 6.51
C GLU A 486 13.19 -43.27 5.76
N ASP A 487 12.84 -41.96 5.65
CA ASP A 487 11.60 -41.48 5.03
C ASP A 487 11.82 -40.91 3.62
N TYR A 488 12.95 -41.17 2.98
CA TYR A 488 13.37 -40.56 1.73
C TYR A 488 12.28 -40.46 0.67
N ILE A 489 11.57 -41.56 0.39
CA ILE A 489 10.54 -41.60 -0.68
C ILE A 489 9.36 -40.68 -0.32
N VAL A 490 8.92 -40.71 0.93
CA VAL A 490 7.79 -39.88 1.39
C VAL A 490 8.17 -38.40 1.39
N LYS A 491 9.34 -38.06 1.93
CA LYS A 491 9.86 -36.68 1.96
C LYS A 491 10.07 -36.13 0.56
N ARG A 492 10.64 -36.92 -0.33
CA ARG A 492 10.83 -36.54 -1.75
C ARG A 492 9.49 -36.25 -2.43
N THR A 493 8.49 -37.09 -2.21
CA THR A 493 7.15 -36.90 -2.79
C THR A 493 6.50 -35.62 -2.30
N LEU A 494 6.62 -35.32 -0.99
CA LEU A 494 6.11 -34.06 -0.39
C LEU A 494 6.83 -32.84 -0.96
N LEU A 495 8.16 -32.87 -1.02
CA LEU A 495 8.94 -31.73 -1.54
C LEU A 495 8.71 -31.50 -3.03
N ASN A 496 8.50 -32.56 -3.82
CA ASN A 496 8.09 -32.42 -5.22
C ASN A 496 6.70 -31.79 -5.36
N HIS A 497 5.77 -32.15 -4.48
CA HIS A 497 4.44 -31.51 -4.45
C HIS A 497 4.54 -30.03 -4.09
N LEU A 498 5.31 -29.70 -3.05
CA LEU A 498 5.56 -28.30 -2.66
C LEU A 498 6.21 -27.48 -3.78
N GLN A 499 7.18 -28.05 -4.49
CA GLN A 499 7.78 -27.37 -5.66
C GLN A 499 6.80 -27.23 -6.84
N ALA A 500 5.80 -28.10 -6.95
CA ALA A 500 4.75 -27.95 -7.95
C ALA A 500 3.74 -26.85 -7.58
N LEU A 501 3.49 -26.64 -6.28
CA LEU A 501 2.63 -25.56 -5.78
C LEU A 501 3.33 -24.19 -5.90
N ASP A 502 4.56 -24.08 -5.42
CA ASP A 502 5.40 -22.88 -5.56
C ASP A 502 6.83 -23.24 -6.00
N PRO A 503 7.10 -23.26 -7.33
CA PRO A 503 8.42 -23.58 -7.86
C PRO A 503 9.50 -22.56 -7.52
N SER A 504 9.11 -21.34 -7.15
CA SER A 504 10.02 -20.22 -6.89
C SER A 504 10.45 -20.10 -5.42
N ASN A 505 9.84 -20.87 -4.53
CA ASN A 505 10.10 -20.80 -3.09
C ASN A 505 11.49 -21.35 -2.73
N PRO A 506 12.42 -20.51 -2.24
CA PRO A 506 13.79 -20.95 -1.96
C PRO A 506 13.86 -21.94 -0.77
N ALA A 507 12.92 -21.90 0.18
CA ALA A 507 12.90 -22.85 1.31
C ALA A 507 12.58 -24.28 0.84
N TYR A 508 11.65 -24.44 -0.12
CA TYR A 508 11.32 -25.75 -0.69
C TYR A 508 12.48 -26.28 -1.56
N GLN A 509 13.08 -25.39 -2.36
CA GLN A 509 14.26 -25.71 -3.15
C GLN A 509 15.44 -26.17 -2.28
N LEU A 510 15.68 -25.45 -1.16
CA LEU A 510 16.76 -25.78 -0.22
C LEU A 510 16.54 -27.14 0.44
N SER A 511 15.34 -27.38 0.97
CA SER A 511 15.00 -28.66 1.62
C SER A 511 15.11 -29.82 0.64
N TYR A 512 14.76 -29.61 -0.62
CA TYR A 512 14.91 -30.64 -1.65
C TYR A 512 16.38 -30.86 -2.04
N ALA A 513 17.17 -29.81 -2.14
CA ALA A 513 18.61 -29.90 -2.34
C ALA A 513 19.31 -30.68 -1.21
N GLN A 514 18.95 -30.39 0.04
CA GLN A 514 19.45 -31.10 1.22
C GLN A 514 19.11 -32.59 1.17
N LEU A 515 17.86 -32.94 0.85
CA LEU A 515 17.41 -34.31 0.72
C LEU A 515 18.18 -35.08 -0.35
N LEU A 516 18.33 -34.49 -1.54
CA LEU A 516 19.06 -35.11 -2.65
C LEU A 516 20.53 -35.33 -2.29
N LEU A 517 21.21 -34.33 -1.75
CA LEU A 517 22.65 -34.41 -1.42
C LEU A 517 22.96 -35.29 -0.22
N ALA A 518 21.99 -35.46 0.71
CA ALA A 518 22.12 -36.41 1.82
C ALA A 518 22.07 -37.88 1.37
N ASN A 519 21.34 -38.18 0.27
CA ASN A 519 21.17 -39.54 -0.22
C ASN A 519 22.06 -39.87 -1.41
N GLU A 520 22.43 -38.88 -2.22
CA GLU A 520 23.17 -39.04 -3.47
C GLU A 520 24.32 -38.04 -3.54
N ARG A 521 25.52 -38.51 -3.23
CA ARG A 521 26.72 -37.64 -3.25
C ARG A 521 26.93 -37.04 -4.64
N GLY A 522 26.98 -35.69 -4.67
CA GLY A 522 27.19 -34.96 -5.91
C GLY A 522 26.00 -34.91 -6.84
N SER A 523 24.77 -35.08 -6.32
CA SER A 523 23.53 -34.90 -7.09
C SER A 523 23.57 -33.57 -7.84
N GLU A 524 23.60 -33.62 -9.17
CA GLU A 524 23.62 -32.41 -10.02
C GLU A 524 22.40 -31.53 -9.76
N GLN A 525 21.24 -32.15 -9.61
CA GLN A 525 20.00 -31.44 -9.31
C GLN A 525 20.05 -30.74 -7.93
N GLY A 526 20.55 -31.43 -6.89
CA GLY A 526 20.71 -30.85 -5.56
C GLY A 526 21.69 -29.67 -5.56
N LEU A 527 22.81 -29.79 -6.27
CA LEU A 527 23.79 -28.72 -6.41
C LEU A 527 23.21 -27.52 -7.19
N ALA A 528 22.48 -27.77 -8.27
CA ALA A 528 21.86 -26.73 -9.07
C ALA A 528 20.85 -25.91 -8.24
N LEU A 529 19.99 -26.59 -7.45
CA LEU A 529 19.01 -25.92 -6.57
C LEU A 529 19.71 -25.07 -5.50
N ALA A 530 20.71 -25.60 -4.80
CA ALA A 530 21.44 -24.84 -3.79
C ALA A 530 22.21 -23.65 -4.40
N THR A 531 22.75 -23.83 -5.62
CA THR A 531 23.44 -22.75 -6.36
C THR A 531 22.47 -21.65 -6.79
N ALA A 532 21.27 -22.01 -7.23
CA ALA A 532 20.24 -21.03 -7.59
C ALA A 532 19.87 -20.11 -6.41
N ILE A 533 19.81 -20.65 -5.19
CA ILE A 533 19.50 -19.87 -3.99
C ILE A 533 20.60 -18.84 -3.69
N ILE A 534 21.88 -19.21 -3.78
CA ILE A 534 22.98 -18.28 -3.53
C ILE A 534 23.15 -17.21 -4.63
N GLN A 535 22.50 -17.39 -5.77
CA GLN A 535 22.46 -16.41 -6.86
C GLN A 535 21.32 -15.40 -6.72
N ILE A 536 20.38 -15.59 -5.77
CA ILE A 536 19.32 -14.62 -5.48
C ILE A 536 19.99 -13.35 -4.95
N ARG A 537 19.70 -12.22 -5.60
CA ARG A 537 20.27 -10.92 -5.22
C ARG A 537 19.60 -10.40 -3.96
N TYR A 538 20.33 -9.61 -3.17
CA TYR A 538 19.84 -9.02 -1.92
C TYR A 538 18.65 -8.05 -2.08
N ASP A 539 18.43 -7.52 -3.29
CA ASP A 539 17.30 -6.65 -3.65
C ASP A 539 16.08 -7.42 -4.18
N ASP A 540 16.20 -8.75 -4.37
CA ASP A 540 15.09 -9.62 -4.75
C ASP A 540 14.19 -9.89 -3.53
N PRO A 541 12.85 -9.78 -3.63
CA PRO A 541 11.92 -10.09 -2.53
C PRO A 541 12.04 -11.51 -1.95
N ARG A 542 12.58 -12.46 -2.73
CA ARG A 542 12.81 -13.85 -2.30
C ARG A 542 14.11 -14.04 -1.53
N TYR A 543 14.96 -13.00 -1.45
CA TYR A 543 16.21 -13.08 -0.72
C TYR A 543 15.98 -13.20 0.77
N ASP A 544 16.52 -14.23 1.37
CA ASP A 544 16.57 -14.46 2.80
C ASP A 544 18.00 -14.80 3.23
N ASN A 545 18.51 -14.06 4.19
CA ASN A 545 19.90 -14.19 4.67
C ASN A 545 20.19 -15.57 5.27
N GLU A 546 19.20 -16.12 5.99
CA GLU A 546 19.34 -17.41 6.63
C GLU A 546 19.33 -18.55 5.63
N LEU A 547 18.38 -18.54 4.68
CA LEU A 547 18.31 -19.52 3.60
C LEU A 547 19.56 -19.46 2.72
N HIS A 548 20.07 -18.26 2.43
CA HIS A 548 21.32 -18.08 1.69
C HIS A 548 22.51 -18.73 2.42
N LEU A 549 22.66 -18.47 3.71
CA LEU A 549 23.72 -19.10 4.52
C LEU A 549 23.55 -20.62 4.64
N GLN A 550 22.32 -21.10 4.77
CA GLN A 550 22.03 -22.54 4.78
C GLN A 550 22.38 -23.18 3.44
N ALA A 551 22.10 -22.55 2.30
CA ALA A 551 22.48 -23.04 0.97
C ALA A 551 24.01 -23.10 0.83
N LEU A 552 24.75 -22.09 1.28
CA LEU A 552 26.21 -22.11 1.33
C LEU A 552 26.75 -23.27 2.20
N ASN A 553 26.14 -23.52 3.35
CA ASN A 553 26.51 -24.66 4.21
C ASN A 553 26.24 -26.01 3.53
N VAL A 554 25.18 -26.13 2.74
CA VAL A 554 24.87 -27.34 1.95
C VAL A 554 25.93 -27.58 0.88
N LEU A 555 26.27 -26.56 0.10
CA LEU A 555 27.32 -26.63 -0.93
C LEU A 555 28.69 -26.95 -0.32
N ALA A 556 29.02 -26.29 0.79
CA ALA A 556 30.27 -26.54 1.53
C ALA A 556 30.33 -27.95 2.11
N SER A 557 29.22 -28.48 2.65
CA SER A 557 29.14 -29.85 3.15
C SER A 557 29.40 -30.89 2.02
N ASN A 558 28.82 -30.66 0.84
CA ASN A 558 29.08 -31.50 -0.33
C ASN A 558 30.51 -31.36 -0.83
N ALA A 559 31.09 -30.16 -0.85
CA ALA A 559 32.48 -29.93 -1.22
C ALA A 559 33.44 -30.64 -0.23
N LEU A 560 33.16 -30.58 1.06
CA LEU A 560 33.92 -31.29 2.10
C LEU A 560 33.86 -32.81 1.93
N ALA A 561 32.68 -33.35 1.65
CA ALA A 561 32.49 -34.79 1.39
C ALA A 561 33.24 -35.30 0.16
N ASN A 562 33.56 -34.41 -0.77
CA ASN A 562 34.36 -34.68 -1.98
C ASN A 562 35.83 -34.21 -1.86
N GLU A 563 36.31 -33.94 -0.64
CA GLU A 563 37.67 -33.50 -0.30
C GLU A 563 38.13 -32.20 -1.00
N LYS A 564 37.16 -31.38 -1.46
CA LYS A 564 37.41 -30.10 -2.10
C LYS A 564 37.52 -28.98 -1.06
N TYR A 565 38.54 -29.08 -0.20
CA TYR A 565 38.68 -28.22 0.98
C TYR A 565 38.73 -26.72 0.66
N GLN A 566 39.42 -26.34 -0.43
CA GLN A 566 39.46 -24.93 -0.84
C GLN A 566 38.09 -24.38 -1.19
N GLN A 567 37.23 -25.14 -1.84
CA GLN A 567 35.86 -24.71 -2.15
C GLN A 567 35.02 -24.47 -0.89
N VAL A 568 35.24 -25.23 0.20
CA VAL A 568 34.57 -25.01 1.48
C VAL A 568 34.94 -23.63 2.04
N ILE A 569 36.21 -23.27 1.98
CA ILE A 569 36.72 -21.97 2.43
C ILE A 569 36.14 -20.86 1.57
N ASP A 570 36.11 -21.01 0.24
CA ASP A 570 35.57 -20.05 -0.70
C ASP A 570 34.08 -19.77 -0.44
N TYR A 571 33.31 -20.79 -0.06
CA TYR A 571 31.89 -20.64 0.28
C TYR A 571 31.64 -19.99 1.65
N LEU A 572 32.44 -20.32 2.68
CA LEU A 572 32.07 -20.05 4.06
C LEU A 572 32.94 -19.02 4.77
N GLN A 573 34.17 -18.70 4.30
CA GLN A 573 35.05 -17.78 5.04
C GLN A 573 34.42 -16.40 5.20
N THR A 574 34.03 -15.76 4.10
CA THR A 574 33.42 -14.41 4.16
C THR A 574 32.09 -14.38 4.92
N PRO A 575 31.13 -15.32 4.70
CA PRO A 575 29.92 -15.39 5.50
C PRO A 575 30.17 -15.61 7.00
N TYR A 576 31.15 -16.45 7.34
CA TYR A 576 31.51 -16.71 8.74
C TYR A 576 32.09 -15.47 9.43
N ASP A 577 32.91 -14.69 8.74
CA ASP A 577 33.49 -13.45 9.27
C ASP A 577 32.41 -12.40 9.60
N VAL A 578 31.31 -12.39 8.83
CA VAL A 578 30.18 -11.45 9.01
C VAL A 578 29.15 -11.97 10.03
N LEU A 579 28.74 -13.24 9.86
CA LEU A 579 27.73 -13.88 10.71
C LEU A 579 28.19 -15.29 11.09
N PRO A 580 29.03 -15.43 12.14
CA PRO A 580 29.55 -16.70 12.55
C PRO A 580 28.48 -17.63 13.10
N THR A 581 28.42 -18.87 12.57
CA THR A 581 27.58 -19.96 13.06
C THR A 581 28.42 -21.17 13.42
N LEU A 582 27.96 -21.96 14.39
CA LEU A 582 28.66 -23.18 14.81
C LEU A 582 28.82 -24.16 13.61
N ARG A 583 27.80 -24.27 12.77
CA ARG A 583 27.82 -25.15 11.59
C ARG A 583 28.84 -24.71 10.56
N SER A 584 28.85 -23.44 10.16
CA SER A 584 29.81 -22.90 9.20
C SER A 584 31.25 -23.00 9.74
N GLY A 585 31.45 -22.65 11.02
CA GLY A 585 32.75 -22.78 11.68
C GLY A 585 33.26 -24.22 11.74
N THR A 586 32.39 -25.19 12.02
CA THR A 586 32.77 -26.61 12.05
C THR A 586 33.16 -27.11 10.64
N LEU A 587 32.49 -26.69 9.59
CA LEU A 587 32.84 -27.04 8.21
C LEU A 587 34.17 -26.42 7.80
N LEU A 588 34.41 -25.15 8.12
CA LEU A 588 35.70 -24.48 7.91
C LEU A 588 36.84 -25.16 8.66
N LEU A 589 36.60 -25.51 9.94
CA LEU A 589 37.60 -26.21 10.76
C LEU A 589 38.05 -27.52 10.10
N ARG A 590 37.10 -28.34 9.60
CA ARG A 590 37.42 -29.59 8.89
C ARG A 590 38.13 -29.34 7.58
N ALA A 591 37.79 -28.25 6.87
CA ALA A 591 38.47 -27.90 5.62
C ALA A 591 39.93 -27.49 5.88
N TYR A 592 40.21 -26.67 6.89
CA TYR A 592 41.57 -26.31 7.28
C TYR A 592 42.38 -27.53 7.79
N GLN A 593 41.74 -28.44 8.52
CA GLN A 593 42.37 -29.72 8.91
C GLN A 593 42.73 -30.56 7.69
N GLY A 594 41.84 -30.65 6.67
CA GLY A 594 42.11 -31.37 5.45
C GLY A 594 43.24 -30.78 4.59
N LEU A 595 43.46 -29.45 4.68
CA LEU A 595 44.58 -28.75 4.03
C LEU A 595 45.88 -28.80 4.86
N GLY A 596 45.82 -29.23 6.14
CA GLY A 596 46.96 -29.23 7.03
C GLY A 596 47.38 -27.85 7.55
N ASP A 597 46.48 -26.85 7.49
CA ASP A 597 46.72 -25.49 7.96
C ASP A 597 46.44 -25.40 9.47
N ASN A 598 47.39 -25.88 10.25
CA ASN A 598 47.25 -25.97 11.70
C ASN A 598 47.09 -24.60 12.39
N GLU A 599 47.69 -23.54 11.85
CA GLU A 599 47.58 -22.18 12.40
C GLU A 599 46.11 -21.69 12.34
N LYS A 600 45.44 -21.86 11.21
CA LYS A 600 44.02 -21.50 11.06
C LYS A 600 43.09 -22.44 11.85
N VAL A 601 43.45 -23.71 11.99
CA VAL A 601 42.72 -24.66 12.83
C VAL A 601 42.69 -24.18 14.28
N ASP A 602 43.87 -23.84 14.84
CA ASP A 602 43.98 -23.38 16.22
C ASP A 602 43.26 -22.04 16.45
N ALA A 603 43.41 -21.10 15.53
CA ALA A 603 42.73 -19.81 15.59
C ALA A 603 41.19 -19.94 15.54
N LEU A 604 40.67 -20.75 14.59
CA LEU A 604 39.24 -20.96 14.46
C LEU A 604 38.64 -21.76 15.62
N LEU A 605 39.40 -22.73 16.17
CA LEU A 605 38.99 -23.48 17.37
C LEU A 605 38.83 -22.56 18.57
N ALA A 606 39.80 -21.65 18.77
CA ALA A 606 39.74 -20.64 19.85
C ALA A 606 38.55 -19.68 19.66
N ASP A 607 38.29 -19.23 18.43
CA ASP A 607 37.13 -18.38 18.09
C ASP A 607 35.79 -19.09 18.37
N LEU A 608 35.66 -20.37 17.96
CA LEU A 608 34.47 -21.18 18.20
C LEU A 608 34.24 -21.41 19.69
N GLN A 609 35.31 -21.67 20.45
CA GLN A 609 35.23 -21.82 21.92
C GLN A 609 34.81 -20.53 22.61
N GLN A 610 35.30 -19.39 22.15
CA GLN A 610 34.98 -18.09 22.71
C GLN A 610 33.53 -17.70 22.44
N ARG A 611 33.05 -17.89 21.19
CA ARG A 611 31.71 -17.46 20.77
C ARG A 611 30.61 -18.44 21.19
N PHE A 612 30.87 -19.73 21.11
CA PHE A 612 29.90 -20.80 21.35
C PHE A 612 30.26 -21.61 22.59
N SER A 613 30.55 -20.93 23.75
CA SER A 613 30.89 -21.61 25.01
C SER A 613 29.82 -22.64 25.37
N PHE A 614 30.18 -23.89 25.32
CA PHE A 614 29.34 -25.03 25.70
C PHE A 614 29.01 -24.93 27.18
N GLY A 615 27.84 -24.46 27.59
CA GLY A 615 27.42 -24.54 28.98
C GLY A 615 26.42 -23.52 29.52
N GLN A 616 25.92 -22.57 28.75
CA GLN A 616 24.80 -21.73 29.21
C GLN A 616 23.70 -21.69 28.13
N HIS A 617 22.68 -22.53 28.34
CA HIS A 617 21.41 -22.36 27.65
C HIS A 617 20.78 -21.06 28.17
N ASN A 618 20.87 -20.01 27.37
CA ASN A 618 20.25 -18.74 27.67
C ASN A 618 18.75 -18.88 27.42
N ILE A 619 17.96 -18.73 28.47
CA ILE A 619 16.49 -18.77 28.48
C ILE A 619 15.90 -17.73 27.49
N ASN A 620 16.68 -16.70 27.14
CA ASN A 620 16.26 -15.65 26.19
C ASN A 620 16.16 -16.09 24.71
N ASP A 621 16.81 -17.19 24.30
CA ASP A 621 16.71 -17.69 22.91
C ASP A 621 15.38 -18.39 22.63
N ARG A 622 14.64 -18.79 23.69
CA ARG A 622 13.29 -19.36 23.56
C ARG A 622 12.20 -18.36 23.16
N ILE A 623 12.43 -17.07 23.40
CA ILE A 623 11.41 -16.01 23.16
C ILE A 623 11.43 -15.50 21.70
N GLN A 624 12.48 -15.73 20.93
CA GLN A 624 12.60 -15.23 19.54
C GLN A 624 11.97 -16.13 18.47
N LEU A 625 11.53 -17.33 18.82
CA LEU A 625 10.91 -18.30 17.90
C LEU A 625 9.37 -18.22 17.85
N TYR A 626 8.77 -17.40 18.70
CA TYR A 626 7.31 -17.19 18.78
C TYR A 626 6.93 -15.69 18.54
#